data_e6cf130375c6d845a76f785739a4f384
#
_entry.id   e6cf130375c6d845a76f785739a4f384
#
_cell.length_a   1.000
_cell.length_b   1.000
_cell.length_c   1.000
_cell.angle_alpha   90.00
_cell.angle_beta   90.00
_cell.angle_gamma   90.00
#
_symmetry.space_group_name_H-M   'P 1'
#
loop_
_entity.id
_entity.type
_entity.pdbx_description
1 polymer ?
#
loop_
_entity_poly.entity_id
_entity_poly.type
_entity_poly.pdbx_seq_one_letter_code
_entity_poly.pdbx_strand_id
1 'polypeptide(L)'
;MENIMEKTVIACMGLLMLHSVPSALAQTNYKIVDNADKSVTVTKGAEKETVLVIEDEVKFSISRTPSINKSQPPLQNNNISLKGGVFGLTINESVTSMLSVLGTPTSTYSVNEDTVLYSYGRNLWVVTHKGIVKKVTTENHWVSTTLTNSIAFDNRFNSDWLIEEKVGYETKKAELLKQLPEGNQIERGKYRFTLKKEADVNLDVIIDLKIINGEKEWLVNGFEYGYTDTAYIKDSSNETEKAHQYNEVIAFVDSKRKQGETITIEQLDEQGFRPIFDAYADNGDVIQVYGNHLVLNFSYQELSKLSVYESVFRNKQNLEDWKFAEHYFEQPSTEVKALYGDEIMGNDDYWQVFLDDAKYDLYFVENDDGTMMLAELEIEFF
;
A
#
# COMPACT_ATOMS: atom_id res chain seq x y z
N MET A 1 8.75 -21.08 -39.57
CA MET A 1 8.94 -20.72 -38.15
C MET A 1 9.78 -19.47 -37.99
N GLU A 2 10.93 -19.33 -38.64
CA GLU A 2 11.78 -18.10 -38.58
C GLU A 2 11.02 -16.81 -38.96
N ASN A 3 10.20 -16.87 -40.03
CA ASN A 3 9.48 -15.69 -40.51
C ASN A 3 8.38 -15.17 -39.57
N ILE A 4 7.84 -16.03 -38.69
CA ILE A 4 6.82 -15.61 -37.68
C ILE A 4 7.50 -14.98 -36.47
N MET A 5 8.65 -15.55 -36.08
CA MET A 5 9.45 -15.02 -34.96
C MET A 5 10.00 -13.62 -35.24
N GLU A 6 10.54 -13.39 -36.47
CA GLU A 6 11.00 -12.06 -36.86
C GLU A 6 9.88 -11.02 -36.93
N LYS A 7 8.70 -11.41 -37.43
CA LYS A 7 7.54 -10.50 -37.45
C LYS A 7 6.98 -10.19 -36.08
N THR A 8 6.97 -11.17 -35.15
CA THR A 8 6.49 -10.99 -33.77
C THR A 8 7.45 -10.11 -32.99
N VAL A 9 8.76 -10.33 -33.12
CA VAL A 9 9.79 -9.49 -32.48
C VAL A 9 9.73 -8.04 -32.96
N ILE A 10 9.55 -7.85 -34.30
CA ILE A 10 9.43 -6.51 -34.90
C ILE A 10 8.12 -5.83 -34.46
N ALA A 11 7.01 -6.57 -34.31
CA ALA A 11 5.75 -6.02 -33.82
C ALA A 11 5.83 -5.63 -32.34
N CYS A 12 6.47 -6.45 -31.47
CA CYS A 12 6.70 -6.11 -30.07
C CYS A 12 7.66 -4.92 -29.90
N MET A 13 8.73 -4.86 -30.69
CA MET A 13 9.65 -3.70 -30.73
C MET A 13 8.97 -2.45 -31.32
N GLY A 14 8.11 -2.62 -32.32
CA GLY A 14 7.37 -1.49 -32.92
C GLY A 14 6.34 -0.89 -31.99
N LEU A 15 5.70 -1.69 -31.15
CA LEU A 15 4.73 -1.20 -30.15
C LEU A 15 5.42 -0.50 -28.97
N LEU A 16 6.58 -1.02 -28.54
CA LEU A 16 7.42 -0.38 -27.52
C LEU A 16 8.01 0.96 -28.00
N MET A 17 8.19 1.15 -29.32
CA MET A 17 8.73 2.39 -29.90
C MET A 17 7.68 3.48 -30.12
N LEU A 18 6.39 3.14 -30.13
CA LEU A 18 5.31 4.11 -30.35
C LEU A 18 4.99 4.97 -29.10
N HIS A 19 5.58 4.64 -27.95
CA HIS A 19 5.39 5.35 -26.70
C HIS A 19 6.67 5.96 -26.13
N SER A 20 7.77 6.03 -26.91
CA SER A 20 9.03 6.63 -26.46
C SER A 20 9.48 7.74 -27.40
N VAL A 21 9.49 8.95 -26.89
CA VAL A 21 10.30 10.07 -27.38
C VAL A 21 11.79 9.69 -27.24
N PRO A 22 12.66 10.00 -28.20
CA PRO A 22 14.00 9.44 -28.24
C PRO A 22 14.93 10.11 -27.24
N SER A 23 15.30 9.40 -26.22
CA SER A 23 16.51 9.70 -25.45
C SER A 23 17.34 8.43 -25.28
N ALA A 24 18.60 8.53 -25.69
CA ALA A 24 19.73 7.63 -25.51
C ALA A 24 19.41 6.13 -25.27
N LEU A 25 19.55 5.33 -26.33
CA LEU A 25 19.53 3.86 -26.30
C LEU A 25 20.60 3.31 -25.33
N ALA A 26 20.27 3.16 -24.06
CA ALA A 26 20.89 2.17 -23.24
C ALA A 26 20.50 0.80 -23.81
N GLN A 27 21.49 -0.05 -24.16
CA GLN A 27 21.25 -1.43 -24.59
C GLN A 27 20.57 -2.19 -23.44
N THR A 28 19.27 -2.24 -23.44
CA THR A 28 18.50 -3.06 -22.49
C THR A 28 18.54 -4.49 -23.01
N ASN A 29 19.22 -5.37 -22.29
CA ASN A 29 19.28 -6.79 -22.62
C ASN A 29 17.94 -7.44 -22.28
N TYR A 30 17.14 -7.74 -23.30
CA TYR A 30 15.94 -8.57 -23.18
C TYR A 30 16.30 -10.05 -23.35
N LYS A 31 15.73 -10.89 -22.50
CA LYS A 31 15.74 -12.33 -22.70
C LYS A 31 14.36 -12.76 -23.14
N ILE A 32 14.26 -13.37 -24.32
CA ILE A 32 13.01 -13.86 -24.91
C ILE A 32 13.04 -15.39 -24.82
N VAL A 33 11.96 -15.98 -24.33
CA VAL A 33 11.79 -17.44 -24.20
C VAL A 33 10.43 -17.82 -24.78
N ASP A 34 10.42 -18.69 -25.79
CA ASP A 34 9.22 -19.32 -26.31
C ASP A 34 8.74 -20.41 -25.34
N ASN A 35 7.50 -20.36 -24.94
CA ASN A 35 6.89 -21.34 -24.07
C ASN A 35 6.14 -22.41 -24.89
N ALA A 36 5.98 -23.60 -24.32
CA ALA A 36 5.31 -24.73 -24.97
C ALA A 36 3.82 -24.49 -25.28
N ASP A 37 3.21 -23.52 -24.64
CA ASP A 37 1.81 -23.09 -24.80
C ASP A 37 1.61 -22.01 -25.88
N LYS A 38 2.64 -21.76 -26.70
CA LYS A 38 2.69 -20.67 -27.70
C LYS A 38 2.72 -19.25 -27.11
N SER A 39 2.93 -19.09 -25.81
CA SER A 39 3.21 -17.79 -25.21
C SER A 39 4.70 -17.46 -25.33
N VAL A 40 5.02 -16.16 -25.35
CA VAL A 40 6.39 -15.64 -25.36
C VAL A 40 6.65 -14.89 -24.08
N THR A 41 7.68 -15.27 -23.34
CA THR A 41 8.10 -14.56 -22.13
C THR A 41 9.24 -13.61 -22.46
N VAL A 42 9.03 -12.33 -22.25
CA VAL A 42 10.04 -11.28 -22.38
C VAL A 42 10.50 -10.89 -20.98
N THR A 43 11.81 -10.95 -20.74
CA THR A 43 12.40 -10.58 -19.44
C THR A 43 13.32 -9.37 -19.62
N LYS A 44 13.05 -8.31 -18.86
CA LYS A 44 13.90 -7.13 -18.74
C LYS A 44 14.34 -7.02 -17.27
N GLY A 45 15.60 -7.34 -16.99
CA GLY A 45 16.07 -7.38 -15.61
C GLY A 45 15.33 -8.44 -14.77
N ALA A 46 14.67 -8.03 -13.70
CA ALA A 46 13.88 -8.90 -12.83
C ALA A 46 12.41 -9.08 -13.29
N GLU A 47 11.96 -8.33 -14.29
CA GLU A 47 10.59 -8.32 -14.77
C GLU A 47 10.36 -9.40 -15.83
N LYS A 48 9.19 -10.02 -15.80
CA LYS A 48 8.74 -10.99 -16.79
C LYS A 48 7.39 -10.58 -17.35
N GLU A 49 7.32 -10.41 -18.65
CA GLU A 49 6.07 -10.27 -19.38
C GLU A 49 5.79 -11.56 -20.17
N THR A 50 4.59 -12.07 -20.10
CA THR A 50 4.18 -13.22 -20.91
C THR A 50 3.13 -12.75 -21.91
N VAL A 51 3.43 -12.91 -23.19
CA VAL A 51 2.56 -12.54 -24.30
C VAL A 51 2.00 -13.82 -24.91
N LEU A 52 0.68 -13.94 -24.96
CA LEU A 52 0.00 -15.02 -25.67
C LEU A 52 -0.17 -14.62 -27.14
N VAL A 53 0.44 -15.39 -28.02
CA VAL A 53 0.27 -15.23 -29.48
C VAL A 53 -0.82 -16.20 -29.94
N ILE A 54 -1.99 -15.69 -30.29
CA ILE A 54 -3.08 -16.45 -30.89
C ILE A 54 -3.04 -16.21 -32.40
N GLU A 55 -3.22 -17.27 -33.19
CA GLU A 55 -3.24 -17.17 -34.67
C GLU A 55 -4.26 -16.08 -35.09
N ASP A 56 -3.81 -15.05 -35.77
CA ASP A 56 -4.52 -13.91 -36.35
C ASP A 56 -4.96 -12.75 -35.40
N GLU A 57 -4.85 -12.86 -34.10
CA GLU A 57 -5.02 -11.72 -33.18
C GLU A 57 -3.97 -11.75 -32.06
N VAL A 58 -3.15 -10.71 -31.97
CA VAL A 58 -2.24 -10.52 -30.84
C VAL A 58 -3.04 -9.90 -29.69
N LYS A 59 -3.49 -10.71 -28.74
CA LYS A 59 -4.03 -10.23 -27.47
C LYS A 59 -2.91 -10.12 -26.46
N PHE A 60 -2.52 -8.90 -26.14
CA PHE A 60 -1.58 -8.64 -25.06
C PHE A 60 -2.27 -8.83 -23.72
N SER A 61 -1.91 -9.87 -22.99
CA SER A 61 -2.22 -10.01 -21.58
C SER A 61 -0.94 -9.71 -20.80
N ILE A 62 -0.79 -8.51 -20.30
CA ILE A 62 0.31 -8.17 -19.41
C ILE A 62 -0.02 -8.75 -18.03
N SER A 63 0.45 -9.94 -17.75
CA SER A 63 0.44 -10.49 -16.40
C SER A 63 1.68 -9.98 -15.68
N ARG A 64 1.57 -8.83 -15.01
CA ARG A 64 2.60 -8.33 -14.11
C ARG A 64 2.54 -9.17 -12.85
N THR A 65 3.45 -10.12 -12.69
CA THR A 65 3.61 -10.83 -11.42
C THR A 65 4.52 -9.97 -10.54
N PRO A 66 4.03 -9.43 -9.42
CA PRO A 66 4.87 -8.64 -8.52
C PRO A 66 6.10 -9.43 -8.10
N SER A 67 7.26 -8.81 -8.13
CA SER A 67 8.54 -9.43 -7.75
C SER A 67 8.56 -9.90 -6.28
N ILE A 68 7.65 -9.39 -5.46
CA ILE A 68 7.48 -9.73 -4.04
C ILE A 68 7.19 -11.21 -3.83
N ASN A 69 6.47 -11.88 -4.73
CA ASN A 69 6.05 -13.27 -4.55
C ASN A 69 7.16 -14.31 -4.76
N LYS A 70 8.35 -13.94 -5.22
CA LYS A 70 9.38 -14.93 -5.58
C LYS A 70 10.30 -15.39 -4.46
N SER A 71 10.36 -14.71 -3.33
CA SER A 71 11.30 -15.03 -2.23
C SER A 71 10.65 -15.16 -0.85
N GLN A 72 9.32 -15.17 -0.79
CA GLN A 72 8.64 -15.25 0.50
C GLN A 72 8.70 -16.69 1.04
N PRO A 73 9.23 -16.92 2.26
CA PRO A 73 9.20 -18.24 2.84
C PRO A 73 7.74 -18.67 3.04
N PRO A 74 7.43 -19.97 2.79
CA PRO A 74 6.12 -20.49 3.17
C PRO A 74 5.98 -20.37 4.69
N LEU A 75 4.77 -19.98 5.15
CA LEU A 75 4.50 -20.00 6.58
C LEU A 75 4.65 -21.42 7.11
N GLN A 76 5.37 -21.57 8.22
CA GLN A 76 5.56 -22.87 8.88
C GLN A 76 4.25 -23.41 9.44
N ASN A 77 3.37 -22.52 9.88
CA ASN A 77 2.01 -22.81 10.31
C ASN A 77 1.14 -21.53 10.19
N ASN A 78 -0.16 -21.72 10.16
CA ASN A 78 -1.17 -20.65 10.20
C ASN A 78 -1.84 -20.52 11.59
N ASN A 79 -1.22 -21.08 12.63
CA ASN A 79 -1.79 -21.13 13.96
C ASN A 79 -1.42 -19.90 14.80
N ILE A 80 -2.37 -19.47 15.60
CA ILE A 80 -2.24 -18.48 16.67
C ILE A 80 -2.35 -19.23 17.98
N SER A 81 -1.21 -19.44 18.63
CA SER A 81 -1.17 -20.16 19.89
C SER A 81 -1.11 -19.21 21.07
N LEU A 82 -1.90 -19.47 22.09
CA LEU A 82 -1.86 -18.74 23.35
C LEU A 82 -0.48 -18.77 24.04
N LYS A 83 0.33 -19.79 23.72
CA LYS A 83 1.68 -19.96 24.25
C LYS A 83 2.78 -19.76 23.24
N GLY A 84 2.54 -20.09 21.99
CA GLY A 84 3.53 -20.15 20.91
C GLY A 84 3.54 -18.92 19.99
N GLY A 85 2.66 -17.94 20.20
CA GLY A 85 2.61 -16.73 19.40
C GLY A 85 1.78 -16.85 18.12
N VAL A 86 1.99 -15.93 17.19
CA VAL A 86 1.25 -15.80 15.93
C VAL A 86 2.13 -16.29 14.81
N PHE A 87 1.74 -17.38 14.12
CA PHE A 87 2.49 -17.98 13.01
C PHE A 87 3.93 -18.38 13.37
N GLY A 88 4.20 -18.64 14.67
CA GLY A 88 5.52 -18.91 15.20
C GLY A 88 6.30 -17.69 15.68
N LEU A 89 5.77 -16.48 15.52
CA LEU A 89 6.35 -15.25 16.04
C LEU A 89 5.80 -14.93 17.44
N THR A 90 6.67 -14.70 18.41
CA THR A 90 6.25 -14.32 19.78
C THR A 90 6.55 -12.85 20.08
N ILE A 91 5.87 -12.31 21.08
CA ILE A 91 6.11 -10.95 21.57
C ILE A 91 7.49 -10.85 22.21
N ASN A 92 8.17 -9.73 22.00
CA ASN A 92 9.54 -9.41 22.38
C ASN A 92 10.63 -10.07 21.51
N GLU A 93 10.30 -10.70 20.42
CA GLU A 93 11.28 -11.08 19.41
C GLU A 93 11.78 -9.85 18.64
N SER A 94 12.97 -9.99 18.05
CA SER A 94 13.56 -8.94 17.22
C SER A 94 12.89 -8.84 15.83
N VAL A 95 13.02 -7.69 15.17
CA VAL A 95 12.64 -7.53 13.75
C VAL A 95 13.35 -8.57 12.87
N THR A 96 14.61 -8.91 13.15
CA THR A 96 15.33 -9.95 12.39
C THR A 96 14.65 -11.32 12.51
N SER A 97 14.20 -11.70 13.71
CA SER A 97 13.41 -12.93 13.91
C SER A 97 12.07 -12.85 13.17
N MET A 98 11.36 -11.73 13.27
CA MET A 98 10.11 -11.49 12.55
C MET A 98 10.29 -11.68 11.03
N LEU A 99 11.30 -11.06 10.44
CA LEU A 99 11.59 -11.19 9.00
C LEU A 99 11.97 -12.63 8.62
N SER A 100 12.64 -13.36 9.50
CA SER A 100 12.96 -14.79 9.28
C SER A 100 11.72 -15.67 9.27
N VAL A 101 10.70 -15.36 10.12
CA VAL A 101 9.47 -16.14 10.27
C VAL A 101 8.42 -15.74 9.21
N LEU A 102 8.17 -14.44 9.05
CA LEU A 102 7.10 -13.93 8.21
C LEU A 102 7.57 -13.52 6.80
N GLY A 103 8.88 -13.36 6.59
CA GLY A 103 9.45 -12.90 5.32
C GLY A 103 9.47 -11.38 5.19
N THR A 104 9.62 -10.91 3.96
CA THR A 104 9.63 -9.48 3.64
C THR A 104 8.23 -8.88 3.78
N PRO A 105 8.05 -7.79 4.50
CA PRO A 105 6.76 -7.11 4.60
C PRO A 105 6.35 -6.47 3.27
N THR A 106 5.06 -6.33 3.06
CA THR A 106 4.49 -5.64 1.89
C THR A 106 4.56 -4.13 2.05
N SER A 107 4.48 -3.64 3.29
CA SER A 107 4.70 -2.23 3.60
C SER A 107 5.43 -2.02 4.92
N THR A 108 6.04 -0.85 5.04
CA THR A 108 6.64 -0.34 6.29
C THR A 108 6.14 1.06 6.54
N TYR A 109 5.74 1.36 7.78
CA TYR A 109 5.32 2.67 8.23
C TYR A 109 6.11 3.10 9.48
N SER A 110 6.94 4.10 9.35
CA SER A 110 7.66 4.72 10.47
C SER A 110 6.75 5.70 11.20
N VAL A 111 6.11 5.25 12.29
CA VAL A 111 5.23 6.09 13.11
C VAL A 111 6.03 7.19 13.79
N ASN A 112 7.17 6.80 14.37
CA ASN A 112 8.15 7.69 14.99
C ASN A 112 9.54 7.01 14.90
N GLU A 113 10.58 7.64 15.49
CA GLU A 113 11.97 7.13 15.44
C GLU A 113 12.13 5.70 16.00
N ASP A 114 11.35 5.36 17.02
CA ASP A 114 11.43 4.08 17.72
C ASP A 114 10.40 3.05 17.27
N THR A 115 9.30 3.48 16.61
CA THR A 115 8.14 2.62 16.32
C THR A 115 7.91 2.50 14.83
N VAL A 116 7.95 1.26 14.36
CA VAL A 116 7.69 0.91 12.95
C VAL A 116 6.59 -0.14 12.89
N LEU A 117 5.64 0.08 11.98
CA LEU A 117 4.64 -0.90 11.61
C LEU A 117 5.06 -1.58 10.31
N TYR A 118 4.90 -2.89 10.28
CA TYR A 118 5.11 -3.71 9.10
C TYR A 118 3.78 -4.35 8.70
N SER A 119 3.39 -4.27 7.43
CA SER A 119 2.25 -5.03 6.94
C SER A 119 2.68 -6.22 6.10
N TYR A 120 1.90 -7.28 6.18
CA TYR A 120 1.98 -8.45 5.32
C TYR A 120 0.65 -8.54 4.57
N GLY A 121 0.63 -8.02 3.35
CA GLY A 121 -0.60 -7.70 2.66
C GLY A 121 -1.40 -6.61 3.38
N ARG A 122 -2.73 -6.68 3.23
CA ARG A 122 -3.67 -5.74 3.85
C ARG A 122 -4.20 -6.23 5.20
N ASN A 123 -3.90 -7.49 5.55
CA ASN A 123 -4.61 -8.25 6.58
C ASN A 123 -3.80 -8.53 7.84
N LEU A 124 -2.48 -8.39 7.81
CA LEU A 124 -1.65 -8.62 8.99
C LEU A 124 -0.69 -7.44 9.21
N TRP A 125 -0.72 -6.91 10.42
CA TRP A 125 0.10 -5.79 10.86
C TRP A 125 0.95 -6.20 12.06
N VAL A 126 2.22 -5.87 12.03
CA VAL A 126 3.16 -6.09 13.13
C VAL A 126 3.69 -4.75 13.59
N VAL A 127 3.49 -4.44 14.87
CA VAL A 127 4.00 -3.24 15.50
C VAL A 127 5.29 -3.57 16.23
N THR A 128 6.35 -2.83 15.94
CA THR A 128 7.62 -2.94 16.63
C THR A 128 7.96 -1.63 17.33
N HIS A 129 8.67 -1.73 18.46
CA HIS A 129 9.22 -0.58 19.16
C HIS A 129 10.66 -0.87 19.53
N LYS A 130 11.59 0.01 19.16
CA LYS A 130 13.04 -0.18 19.30
C LYS A 130 13.51 -1.52 18.71
N GLY A 131 13.00 -1.87 17.54
CA GLY A 131 13.33 -3.10 16.83
C GLY A 131 12.80 -4.40 17.47
N ILE A 132 11.86 -4.31 18.41
CA ILE A 132 11.26 -5.42 19.15
C ILE A 132 9.76 -5.50 18.88
N VAL A 133 9.25 -6.68 18.54
CA VAL A 133 7.83 -6.96 18.29
C VAL A 133 7.01 -6.72 19.55
N LYS A 134 6.00 -5.88 19.46
CA LYS A 134 5.08 -5.51 20.55
C LYS A 134 3.65 -5.96 20.32
N LYS A 135 3.21 -6.00 19.07
CA LYS A 135 1.85 -6.41 18.71
C LYS A 135 1.83 -7.03 17.32
N VAL A 136 0.96 -8.03 17.14
CA VAL A 136 0.57 -8.59 15.84
C VAL A 136 -0.95 -8.53 15.77
N THR A 137 -1.52 -7.98 14.69
CA THR A 137 -2.96 -7.73 14.59
C THR A 137 -3.47 -7.81 13.16
N THR A 138 -4.73 -8.17 13.00
CA THR A 138 -5.46 -8.05 11.73
C THR A 138 -6.12 -6.67 11.56
N GLU A 139 -6.16 -5.86 12.62
CA GLU A 139 -6.78 -4.53 12.60
C GLU A 139 -5.78 -3.46 12.15
N ASN A 140 -6.22 -2.66 11.19
CA ASN A 140 -5.49 -1.48 10.76
C ASN A 140 -6.11 -0.22 11.38
N HIS A 141 -5.44 0.36 12.36
CA HIS A 141 -5.87 1.58 13.04
C HIS A 141 -5.10 2.82 12.57
N TRP A 142 -4.11 2.68 11.71
CA TRP A 142 -3.10 3.73 11.44
C TRP A 142 -3.18 4.30 10.04
N VAL A 143 -3.41 3.44 9.05
CA VAL A 143 -3.37 3.80 7.64
C VAL A 143 -4.79 3.97 7.10
N SER A 144 -5.02 4.97 6.26
CA SER A 144 -6.32 5.20 5.63
C SER A 144 -6.76 4.00 4.77
N THR A 145 -8.05 3.89 4.52
CA THR A 145 -8.60 2.83 3.67
C THR A 145 -8.07 2.95 2.24
N THR A 146 -7.96 4.16 1.72
CA THR A 146 -7.43 4.44 0.37
C THR A 146 -6.01 3.89 0.23
N LEU A 147 -5.11 4.25 1.15
CA LEU A 147 -3.72 3.77 1.10
C LEU A 147 -3.64 2.26 1.38
N THR A 148 -4.44 1.72 2.31
CA THR A 148 -4.48 0.27 2.58
C THR A 148 -4.91 -0.51 1.34
N ASN A 149 -5.88 -0.01 0.57
CA ASN A 149 -6.34 -0.65 -0.65
C ASN A 149 -5.29 -0.63 -1.79
N SER A 150 -4.32 0.26 -1.72
CA SER A 150 -3.21 0.32 -2.67
C SER A 150 -2.08 -0.68 -2.36
N ILE A 151 -1.99 -1.20 -1.11
CA ILE A 151 -0.99 -2.21 -0.72
C ILE A 151 -1.29 -3.53 -1.43
N ALA A 152 -0.27 -4.23 -1.92
CA ALA A 152 -0.42 -5.54 -2.53
C ALA A 152 -0.98 -6.58 -1.55
N PHE A 153 -1.73 -7.54 -2.06
CA PHE A 153 -2.19 -8.68 -1.26
C PHE A 153 -1.03 -9.63 -0.93
N ASP A 154 -1.07 -10.21 0.26
CA ASP A 154 -0.25 -11.35 0.63
C ASP A 154 -1.17 -12.51 1.02
N ASN A 155 -1.31 -13.47 0.11
CA ASN A 155 -2.23 -14.61 0.28
C ASN A 155 -1.88 -15.52 1.46
N ARG A 156 -0.66 -15.41 2.02
CA ARG A 156 -0.25 -16.18 3.19
C ARG A 156 -0.97 -15.74 4.47
N PHE A 157 -1.49 -14.50 4.50
CA PHE A 157 -2.09 -13.87 5.67
C PHE A 157 -3.55 -13.44 5.42
N ASN A 158 -4.26 -14.24 4.63
CA ASN A 158 -5.71 -14.07 4.45
C ASN A 158 -6.49 -14.60 5.68
N SER A 159 -7.67 -15.16 5.47
CA SER A 159 -8.56 -15.65 6.52
C SER A 159 -8.27 -17.08 7.03
N ASP A 160 -7.19 -17.75 6.60
CA ASP A 160 -6.95 -19.18 6.88
C ASP A 160 -6.28 -19.45 8.23
N TRP A 161 -6.08 -18.43 9.07
CA TRP A 161 -5.50 -18.57 10.39
C TRP A 161 -6.46 -19.24 11.39
N LEU A 162 -5.89 -19.94 12.35
CA LEU A 162 -6.62 -20.64 13.41
C LEU A 162 -6.04 -20.31 14.79
N ILE A 163 -6.90 -19.99 15.75
CA ILE A 163 -6.54 -19.84 17.16
C ILE A 163 -6.66 -21.24 17.82
N GLU A 164 -5.55 -21.70 18.40
CA GLU A 164 -5.44 -23.03 19.03
C GLU A 164 -5.93 -24.16 18.12
N GLU A 165 -5.70 -24.02 16.79
CA GLU A 165 -6.15 -24.98 15.74
C GLU A 165 -7.68 -25.22 15.69
N LYS A 166 -8.49 -24.34 16.29
CA LYS A 166 -9.93 -24.56 16.49
C LYS A 166 -10.81 -23.42 16.01
N VAL A 167 -10.40 -22.19 16.24
CA VAL A 167 -11.21 -20.99 16.00
C VAL A 167 -10.58 -20.16 14.90
N GLY A 168 -11.24 -20.00 13.79
CA GLY A 168 -10.78 -19.20 12.64
C GLY A 168 -11.73 -18.07 12.30
N TYR A 169 -11.43 -17.42 11.19
CA TYR A 169 -12.28 -16.39 10.58
C TYR A 169 -13.70 -16.94 10.37
N GLU A 170 -14.72 -16.12 10.61
CA GLU A 170 -16.14 -16.45 10.54
C GLU A 170 -16.64 -17.54 11.51
N THR A 171 -15.82 -17.99 12.46
CA THR A 171 -16.33 -18.84 13.55
C THR A 171 -17.39 -18.08 14.35
N LYS A 172 -18.55 -18.74 14.61
CA LYS A 172 -19.63 -18.12 15.38
C LYS A 172 -19.20 -17.87 16.83
N LYS A 173 -19.64 -16.75 17.41
CA LYS A 173 -19.38 -16.41 18.83
C LYS A 173 -19.66 -17.56 19.79
N ALA A 174 -20.76 -18.29 19.59
CA ALA A 174 -21.12 -19.42 20.47
C ALA A 174 -20.07 -20.55 20.40
N GLU A 175 -19.51 -20.81 19.23
CA GLU A 175 -18.46 -21.81 19.04
C GLU A 175 -17.11 -21.29 19.59
N LEU A 176 -16.77 -20.02 19.39
CA LEU A 176 -15.60 -19.38 20.02
C LEU A 176 -15.61 -19.63 21.54
N LEU A 177 -16.72 -19.30 22.22
CA LEU A 177 -16.82 -19.43 23.67
C LEU A 177 -16.84 -20.89 24.16
N LYS A 178 -17.30 -21.81 23.33
CA LYS A 178 -17.26 -23.25 23.63
C LYS A 178 -15.84 -23.80 23.49
N GLN A 179 -15.10 -23.39 22.46
CA GLN A 179 -13.75 -23.88 22.20
C GLN A 179 -12.69 -23.21 23.07
N LEU A 180 -12.90 -21.95 23.43
CA LEU A 180 -12.02 -21.11 24.23
C LEU A 180 -12.81 -20.48 25.39
N PRO A 181 -13.16 -21.26 26.44
CA PRO A 181 -14.07 -20.82 27.51
C PRO A 181 -13.44 -19.79 28.47
N GLU A 182 -12.13 -19.61 28.46
CA GLU A 182 -11.42 -18.70 29.37
C GLU A 182 -11.45 -17.21 28.90
N GLY A 183 -12.06 -16.93 27.73
CA GLY A 183 -12.19 -15.60 27.18
C GLY A 183 -13.13 -14.70 27.96
N ASN A 184 -12.67 -13.52 28.33
CA ASN A 184 -13.47 -12.51 29.00
C ASN A 184 -13.90 -11.44 28.00
N GLN A 185 -15.19 -11.15 27.95
CA GLN A 185 -15.67 -10.03 27.12
C GLN A 185 -15.22 -8.71 27.74
N ILE A 186 -14.41 -7.92 26.99
CA ILE A 186 -13.92 -6.62 27.44
C ILE A 186 -14.73 -5.46 26.86
N GLU A 187 -15.31 -5.68 25.67
CA GLU A 187 -16.23 -4.77 24.99
C GLU A 187 -17.16 -5.54 24.05
N ARG A 188 -18.14 -4.88 23.44
CA ARG A 188 -19.20 -5.54 22.65
C ARG A 188 -18.68 -6.47 21.54
N GLY A 189 -17.58 -6.11 20.89
CA GLY A 189 -16.99 -6.83 19.77
C GLY A 189 -15.66 -7.52 20.10
N LYS A 190 -15.26 -7.66 21.37
CA LYS A 190 -13.92 -8.12 21.69
C LYS A 190 -13.86 -9.03 22.92
N TYR A 191 -13.17 -10.17 22.77
CA TYR A 191 -12.92 -11.15 23.81
C TYR A 191 -11.44 -11.27 24.11
N ARG A 192 -11.03 -11.05 25.35
CA ARG A 192 -9.64 -11.10 25.81
C ARG A 192 -9.27 -12.41 26.47
N PHE A 193 -8.12 -12.94 26.05
CA PHE A 193 -7.42 -14.07 26.65
C PHE A 193 -6.09 -13.57 27.18
N THR A 194 -5.92 -13.54 28.50
CA THR A 194 -4.70 -13.04 29.14
C THR A 194 -3.59 -14.09 29.04
N LEU A 195 -2.49 -13.75 28.36
CA LEU A 195 -1.35 -14.63 28.12
C LEU A 195 -0.29 -14.50 29.20
N LYS A 196 0.06 -13.26 29.56
CA LYS A 196 1.04 -12.93 30.61
C LYS A 196 0.51 -11.75 31.42
N LYS A 197 -0.16 -12.04 32.52
CA LYS A 197 -0.80 -11.02 33.36
C LYS A 197 0.17 -9.95 33.87
N GLU A 198 1.37 -10.35 34.28
CA GLU A 198 2.39 -9.46 34.82
C GLU A 198 2.97 -8.49 33.77
N ALA A 199 2.93 -8.88 32.48
CA ALA A 199 3.43 -8.08 31.37
C ALA A 199 2.33 -7.45 30.53
N ASP A 200 1.05 -7.58 30.91
CA ASP A 200 -0.13 -7.12 30.15
C ASP A 200 -0.13 -7.56 28.68
N VAL A 201 0.29 -8.80 28.42
CA VAL A 201 0.26 -9.41 27.08
C VAL A 201 -1.00 -10.25 26.94
N ASN A 202 -1.78 -9.96 25.91
CA ASN A 202 -3.10 -10.55 25.69
C ASN A 202 -3.28 -11.01 24.23
N LEU A 203 -4.21 -11.92 24.02
CA LEU A 203 -4.85 -12.17 22.75
C LEU A 203 -6.28 -11.64 22.82
N ASP A 204 -6.60 -10.65 22.04
CA ASP A 204 -7.95 -10.15 21.87
C ASP A 204 -8.53 -10.71 20.58
N VAL A 205 -9.64 -11.43 20.66
CA VAL A 205 -10.39 -11.94 19.52
C VAL A 205 -11.49 -10.95 19.19
N ILE A 206 -11.51 -10.49 17.95
CA ILE A 206 -12.44 -9.49 17.44
C ILE A 206 -13.59 -10.21 16.76
N ILE A 207 -14.82 -9.82 17.11
CA ILE A 207 -16.03 -10.37 16.51
C ILE A 207 -16.90 -9.23 15.96
N ASP A 208 -17.43 -9.43 14.76
CA ASP A 208 -18.33 -8.49 14.11
C ASP A 208 -19.72 -9.06 13.89
N LEU A 209 -20.71 -8.17 13.87
CA LEU A 209 -22.09 -8.51 13.58
C LEU A 209 -22.29 -8.54 12.05
N LYS A 210 -22.56 -9.72 11.51
CA LYS A 210 -22.89 -9.91 10.09
C LYS A 210 -24.35 -10.32 9.93
N ILE A 211 -24.93 -10.05 8.77
CA ILE A 211 -26.26 -10.53 8.37
C ILE A 211 -26.05 -11.69 7.41
N ILE A 212 -26.41 -12.90 7.83
CA ILE A 212 -26.32 -14.12 7.03
C ILE A 212 -27.73 -14.68 6.85
N ASN A 213 -28.19 -14.81 5.62
CA ASN A 213 -29.54 -15.29 5.29
C ASN A 213 -30.66 -14.52 6.00
N GLY A 214 -30.47 -13.22 6.28
CA GLY A 214 -31.43 -12.39 6.99
C GLY A 214 -31.33 -12.44 8.51
N GLU A 215 -30.51 -13.29 9.08
CA GLU A 215 -30.27 -13.40 10.52
C GLU A 215 -28.99 -12.67 10.93
N LYS A 216 -29.01 -12.04 12.14
CA LYS A 216 -27.87 -11.36 12.73
C LYS A 216 -27.01 -12.34 13.50
N GLU A 217 -25.77 -12.56 13.03
CA GLU A 217 -24.81 -13.41 13.70
C GLU A 217 -23.52 -12.68 14.06
N TRP A 218 -22.97 -12.97 15.23
CA TRP A 218 -21.64 -12.50 15.66
C TRP A 218 -20.59 -13.53 15.22
N LEU A 219 -19.64 -13.09 14.38
CA LEU A 219 -18.60 -13.92 13.80
C LEU A 219 -17.22 -13.38 14.14
N VAL A 220 -16.27 -14.27 14.33
CA VAL A 220 -14.86 -13.93 14.48
C VAL A 220 -14.39 -13.24 13.20
N ASN A 221 -13.85 -12.03 13.31
CA ASN A 221 -13.39 -11.22 12.19
C ASN A 221 -11.88 -10.96 12.20
N GLY A 222 -11.26 -11.02 13.39
CA GLY A 222 -9.85 -10.72 13.52
C GLY A 222 -9.29 -11.01 14.91
N PHE A 223 -8.06 -10.59 15.12
CA PHE A 223 -7.37 -10.70 16.41
C PHE A 223 -6.35 -9.57 16.60
N GLU A 224 -6.02 -9.33 17.86
CA GLU A 224 -4.86 -8.55 18.31
C GLU A 224 -4.08 -9.37 19.33
N TYR A 225 -2.80 -9.60 19.10
CA TYR A 225 -1.91 -10.36 19.96
C TYR A 225 -0.76 -9.47 20.42
N GLY A 226 -0.63 -9.19 21.70
CA GLY A 226 0.48 -8.39 22.20
C GLY A 226 0.14 -7.55 23.43
N TYR A 227 0.89 -6.46 23.63
CA TYR A 227 0.69 -5.53 24.71
C TYR A 227 -0.59 -4.74 24.54
N THR A 228 -1.35 -4.54 25.62
CA THR A 228 -2.54 -3.70 25.65
C THR A 228 -2.18 -2.22 25.62
N ASP A 229 -1.13 -1.83 26.35
CA ASP A 229 -0.62 -0.46 26.33
C ASP A 229 -0.03 -0.14 24.94
N THR A 230 -0.52 0.89 24.32
CA THR A 230 -0.11 1.39 22.99
C THR A 230 0.55 2.76 23.07
N ALA A 231 0.98 3.21 24.25
CA ALA A 231 1.60 4.52 24.42
C ALA A 231 2.83 4.74 23.52
N TYR A 232 3.53 3.66 23.17
CA TYR A 232 4.67 3.68 22.25
C TYR A 232 4.29 3.94 20.78
N ILE A 233 3.00 3.83 20.42
CA ILE A 233 2.50 4.12 19.05
C ILE A 233 2.12 5.61 18.92
N LYS A 234 2.03 6.34 20.02
CA LYS A 234 1.75 7.77 19.94
C LYS A 234 2.91 8.47 19.28
N ASP A 235 2.58 9.29 18.31
CA ASP A 235 3.57 10.14 17.65
C ASP A 235 4.21 11.04 18.73
N SER A 236 5.46 10.76 19.05
CA SER A 236 6.27 11.63 19.90
C SER A 236 6.90 12.67 18.99
N SER A 237 6.06 13.51 18.43
CA SER A 237 6.32 14.66 17.59
C SER A 237 7.75 15.22 17.61
N ASN A 238 8.53 14.91 16.58
CA ASN A 238 9.31 15.90 15.86
C ASN A 238 8.64 16.17 14.53
N GLU A 239 7.36 16.56 14.60
CA GLU A 239 6.50 16.80 13.44
C GLU A 239 7.08 17.88 12.53
N THR A 240 7.73 18.88 13.09
CA THR A 240 8.33 19.99 12.36
C THR A 240 9.44 19.55 11.40
N GLU A 241 10.26 18.58 11.78
CA GLU A 241 11.39 18.12 10.95
C GLU A 241 10.93 17.24 9.77
N LYS A 242 9.86 16.46 9.97
CA LYS A 242 9.25 15.64 8.91
C LYS A 242 8.37 16.45 7.97
N ALA A 243 7.74 17.51 8.45
CA ALA A 243 6.98 18.45 7.64
C ALA A 243 7.90 19.21 6.66
N HIS A 244 9.11 19.54 7.06
CA HIS A 244 10.09 20.18 6.15
C HIS A 244 10.42 19.27 4.96
N GLN A 245 10.63 17.95 5.17
CA GLN A 245 10.92 17.04 4.06
C GLN A 245 9.77 16.94 3.05
N TYR A 246 8.53 16.98 3.49
CA TYR A 246 7.37 17.00 2.60
C TYR A 246 7.42 18.19 1.62
N ASN A 247 7.63 19.40 2.11
CA ASN A 247 7.71 20.62 1.28
C ASN A 247 8.91 20.58 0.33
N GLU A 248 10.04 20.04 0.78
CA GLU A 248 11.25 19.88 -0.03
C GLU A 248 11.04 18.84 -1.14
N VAL A 249 10.38 17.71 -0.85
CA VAL A 249 10.03 16.70 -1.86
C VAL A 249 9.10 17.28 -2.91
N ILE A 250 8.03 17.99 -2.50
CA ILE A 250 7.12 18.66 -3.43
C ILE A 250 7.87 19.64 -4.34
N ALA A 251 8.73 20.50 -3.77
CA ALA A 251 9.50 21.48 -4.53
C ALA A 251 10.47 20.81 -5.52
N PHE A 252 11.11 19.71 -5.11
CA PHE A 252 11.98 18.92 -5.96
C PHE A 252 11.20 18.31 -7.15
N VAL A 253 10.07 17.65 -6.87
CA VAL A 253 9.21 17.03 -7.90
C VAL A 253 8.71 18.09 -8.89
N ASP A 254 8.20 19.21 -8.40
CA ASP A 254 7.71 20.31 -9.27
C ASP A 254 8.84 20.91 -10.13
N SER A 255 10.04 21.07 -9.56
CA SER A 255 11.21 21.57 -10.30
C SER A 255 11.63 20.64 -11.42
N LYS A 256 11.69 19.33 -11.15
CA LYS A 256 12.06 18.31 -12.15
C LYS A 256 11.02 18.21 -13.26
N ARG A 257 9.74 18.24 -12.90
CA ARG A 257 8.64 18.25 -13.88
C ARG A 257 8.75 19.46 -14.84
N LYS A 258 8.98 20.66 -14.32
CA LYS A 258 9.15 21.88 -15.13
C LYS A 258 10.33 21.80 -16.10
N GLN A 259 11.32 20.95 -15.82
CA GLN A 259 12.48 20.69 -16.68
C GLN A 259 12.22 19.56 -17.68
N GLY A 260 11.07 18.88 -17.61
CA GLY A 260 10.76 17.71 -18.42
C GLY A 260 11.63 16.50 -18.07
N GLU A 261 12.12 16.42 -16.81
CA GLU A 261 12.96 15.32 -16.36
C GLU A 261 12.13 14.24 -15.68
N THR A 262 12.48 12.98 -15.93
CA THR A 262 11.94 11.82 -15.22
C THR A 262 12.41 11.84 -13.77
N ILE A 263 11.53 11.49 -12.84
CA ILE A 263 11.80 11.44 -11.41
C ILE A 263 11.86 9.98 -10.98
N THR A 264 12.96 9.60 -10.31
CA THR A 264 13.16 8.23 -9.85
C THR A 264 13.32 8.15 -8.33
N ILE A 265 13.09 6.94 -7.77
CA ILE A 265 13.33 6.68 -6.34
C ILE A 265 14.80 6.99 -5.98
N GLU A 266 15.75 6.59 -6.85
CA GLU A 266 17.17 6.84 -6.62
C GLU A 266 17.48 8.34 -6.48
N GLN A 267 16.89 9.18 -7.33
CA GLN A 267 17.07 10.64 -7.23
C GLN A 267 16.52 11.21 -5.91
N LEU A 268 15.40 10.70 -5.41
CA LEU A 268 14.88 11.10 -4.10
C LEU A 268 15.82 10.67 -2.97
N ASP A 269 16.34 9.45 -3.04
CA ASP A 269 17.31 8.93 -2.08
C ASP A 269 18.63 9.72 -2.07
N GLU A 270 19.13 10.13 -3.24
CA GLU A 270 20.34 10.98 -3.39
C GLU A 270 20.15 12.35 -2.76
N GLN A 271 18.94 12.91 -2.78
CA GLN A 271 18.61 14.15 -2.08
C GLN A 271 18.50 13.96 -0.56
N GLY A 272 18.55 12.73 -0.07
CA GLY A 272 18.39 12.40 1.35
C GLY A 272 16.93 12.35 1.82
N PHE A 273 15.96 12.41 0.90
CA PHE A 273 14.54 12.28 1.25
C PHE A 273 14.24 10.87 1.74
N ARG A 274 13.45 10.76 2.81
CA ARG A 274 13.09 9.49 3.40
C ARG A 274 11.57 9.43 3.57
N PRO A 275 10.89 8.51 2.87
CA PRO A 275 9.46 8.32 3.05
C PRO A 275 9.19 7.80 4.46
N ILE A 276 8.06 8.20 5.03
CA ILE A 276 7.60 7.63 6.31
C ILE A 276 6.82 6.33 6.10
N PHE A 277 6.41 6.07 4.87
CA PHE A 277 5.72 4.84 4.48
C PHE A 277 6.20 4.40 3.10
N ASP A 278 6.56 3.13 3.00
CA ASP A 278 6.89 2.43 1.77
C ASP A 278 5.98 1.21 1.62
N ALA A 279 5.46 0.99 0.42
CA ALA A 279 4.68 -0.20 0.11
C ALA A 279 4.87 -0.65 -1.34
N TYR A 280 4.46 -1.89 -1.58
CA TYR A 280 4.31 -2.42 -2.93
C TYR A 280 2.83 -2.56 -3.26
N ALA A 281 2.44 -2.21 -4.48
CA ALA A 281 1.12 -2.45 -5.03
C ALA A 281 1.04 -3.83 -5.71
N ASP A 282 -0.19 -4.30 -6.01
CA ASP A 282 -0.41 -5.60 -6.67
C ASP A 282 0.26 -5.70 -8.05
N ASN A 283 0.39 -4.60 -8.76
CA ASN A 283 1.06 -4.52 -10.06
C ASN A 283 2.61 -4.43 -9.96
N GLY A 284 3.15 -4.39 -8.73
CA GLY A 284 4.59 -4.26 -8.47
C GLY A 284 5.10 -2.82 -8.41
N ASP A 285 4.22 -1.82 -8.54
CA ASP A 285 4.57 -0.43 -8.31
C ASP A 285 5.01 -0.21 -6.86
N VAL A 286 5.89 0.76 -6.66
CA VAL A 286 6.31 1.19 -5.32
C VAL A 286 5.51 2.42 -4.93
N ILE A 287 5.01 2.43 -3.71
CA ILE A 287 4.26 3.54 -3.12
C ILE A 287 5.10 4.13 -1.99
N GLN A 288 5.40 5.41 -2.08
CA GLN A 288 6.10 6.14 -1.02
C GLN A 288 5.24 7.28 -0.51
N VAL A 289 5.20 7.48 0.81
CA VAL A 289 4.47 8.58 1.42
C VAL A 289 5.42 9.47 2.21
N TYR A 290 5.32 10.77 1.94
CA TYR A 290 6.09 11.81 2.61
C TYR A 290 5.15 12.73 3.40
N GLY A 291 5.43 12.91 4.67
CA GLY A 291 4.51 13.59 5.57
C GLY A 291 3.18 12.84 5.71
N ASN A 292 2.08 13.56 5.89
CA ASN A 292 0.73 12.98 6.01
C ASN A 292 -0.13 13.17 4.75
N HIS A 293 0.43 13.71 3.67
CA HIS A 293 -0.33 14.19 2.52
C HIS A 293 0.15 13.66 1.18
N LEU A 294 1.46 13.59 0.95
CA LEU A 294 2.04 13.32 -0.35
C LEU A 294 2.27 11.83 -0.57
N VAL A 295 1.60 11.27 -1.56
CA VAL A 295 1.77 9.88 -2.02
C VAL A 295 2.40 9.89 -3.42
N LEU A 296 3.54 9.25 -3.57
CA LEU A 296 4.23 9.05 -4.83
C LEU A 296 4.15 7.59 -5.24
N ASN A 297 3.70 7.32 -6.46
CA ASN A 297 3.66 5.98 -7.04
C ASN A 297 4.70 5.87 -8.16
N PHE A 298 5.53 4.84 -8.08
CA PHE A 298 6.60 4.60 -9.02
C PHE A 298 6.34 3.31 -9.79
N SER A 299 6.18 3.42 -11.09
CA SER A 299 6.17 2.29 -12.02
C SER A 299 7.55 2.15 -12.64
N TYR A 300 8.15 0.96 -12.58
CA TYR A 300 9.50 0.72 -13.10
C TYR A 300 10.58 1.67 -12.54
N GLN A 301 10.46 2.07 -11.26
CA GLN A 301 11.32 3.02 -10.57
C GLN A 301 11.13 4.49 -10.97
N GLU A 302 10.25 4.79 -11.91
CA GLU A 302 9.95 6.13 -12.40
C GLU A 302 8.61 6.63 -11.82
N LEU A 303 8.53 7.89 -11.45
CA LEU A 303 7.30 8.49 -10.92
C LEU A 303 6.22 8.46 -12.00
N SER A 304 5.16 7.69 -11.75
CA SER A 304 4.00 7.56 -12.63
C SER A 304 2.79 8.34 -12.13
N LYS A 305 2.68 8.52 -10.81
CA LYS A 305 1.55 9.24 -10.21
C LYS A 305 1.99 9.94 -8.92
N LEU A 306 1.51 11.15 -8.75
CA LEU A 306 1.58 11.93 -7.51
C LEU A 306 0.16 12.18 -7.02
N SER A 307 -0.07 11.97 -5.72
CA SER A 307 -1.35 12.33 -5.11
C SER A 307 -1.11 13.12 -3.84
N VAL A 308 -1.93 14.13 -3.60
CA VAL A 308 -1.93 14.93 -2.37
C VAL A 308 -3.30 14.83 -1.75
N TYR A 309 -3.37 14.31 -0.53
CA TYR A 309 -4.59 14.09 0.23
C TYR A 309 -4.63 15.00 1.47
N GLU A 310 -5.82 15.18 2.02
CA GLU A 310 -5.96 15.84 3.33
C GLU A 310 -5.23 15.06 4.42
N SER A 311 -5.35 13.73 4.44
CA SER A 311 -4.66 12.86 5.38
C SER A 311 -4.64 11.42 4.91
N VAL A 312 -3.48 10.76 5.02
CA VAL A 312 -3.32 9.31 4.73
C VAL A 312 -3.09 8.46 5.98
N PHE A 313 -2.76 9.08 7.12
CA PHE A 313 -2.56 8.40 8.40
C PHE A 313 -3.52 8.89 9.47
N ARG A 314 -4.24 7.96 10.09
CA ARG A 314 -5.27 8.26 11.10
C ARG A 314 -4.71 8.73 12.45
N ASN A 315 -3.44 8.44 12.74
CA ASN A 315 -2.77 8.79 13.99
C ASN A 315 -1.94 10.07 13.91
N LYS A 316 -1.93 10.74 12.76
CA LYS A 316 -1.26 12.02 12.56
C LYS A 316 -2.28 13.14 12.52
N GLN A 317 -1.87 14.29 13.05
CA GLN A 317 -2.66 15.52 12.89
C GLN A 317 -2.34 16.15 11.53
N ASN A 318 -3.35 16.73 10.90
CA ASN A 318 -3.15 17.60 9.75
C ASN A 318 -2.56 18.91 10.26
N LEU A 319 -1.28 19.12 10.03
CA LEU A 319 -0.60 20.29 10.57
C LEU A 319 -0.37 21.36 9.52
N GLU A 320 -0.49 21.02 8.25
CA GLU A 320 -0.08 21.94 7.18
C GLU A 320 -1.00 21.83 5.95
N ASP A 321 -1.29 22.99 5.38
CA ASP A 321 -1.88 23.15 4.08
C ASP A 321 -0.87 22.70 3.01
N TRP A 322 -1.25 21.79 2.14
CA TRP A 322 -0.39 21.42 1.03
C TRP A 322 -0.45 22.43 -0.11
N LYS A 323 0.65 22.52 -0.85
CA LYS A 323 0.73 23.27 -2.11
C LYS A 323 1.58 22.50 -3.12
N PHE A 324 1.04 22.33 -4.33
CA PHE A 324 1.77 21.74 -5.46
C PHE A 324 1.50 22.55 -6.73
N ALA A 325 2.55 23.03 -7.38
CA ALA A 325 2.46 23.92 -8.53
C ALA A 325 1.57 25.14 -8.22
N GLU A 326 0.44 25.26 -8.92
CA GLU A 326 -0.51 26.36 -8.76
C GLU A 326 -1.72 25.98 -7.89
N HIS A 327 -1.74 24.73 -7.37
CA HIS A 327 -2.80 24.22 -6.52
C HIS A 327 -2.41 24.22 -5.05
N TYR A 328 -3.41 24.42 -4.19
CA TYR A 328 -3.26 24.39 -2.73
C TYR A 328 -4.54 23.88 -2.06
N PHE A 329 -4.39 23.38 -0.83
CA PHE A 329 -5.50 22.92 0.00
C PHE A 329 -6.51 24.04 0.23
N GLU A 330 -7.78 23.71 0.14
CA GLU A 330 -8.90 24.69 0.22
C GLU A 330 -8.85 25.78 -0.87
N GLN A 331 -8.25 25.51 -2.04
CA GLN A 331 -8.34 26.42 -3.18
C GLN A 331 -9.78 26.44 -3.71
N PRO A 332 -10.42 27.64 -3.84
CA PRO A 332 -11.76 27.72 -4.40
C PRO A 332 -11.82 27.17 -5.82
N SER A 333 -12.88 26.41 -6.13
CA SER A 333 -13.09 25.86 -7.48
C SER A 333 -13.11 26.94 -8.57
N THR A 334 -13.56 28.17 -8.24
CA THR A 334 -13.54 29.31 -9.16
C THR A 334 -12.13 29.73 -9.57
N GLU A 335 -11.15 29.61 -8.67
CA GLU A 335 -9.73 29.88 -8.97
C GLU A 335 -9.14 28.79 -9.85
N VAL A 336 -9.42 27.52 -9.53
CA VAL A 336 -9.02 26.38 -10.36
C VAL A 336 -9.61 26.49 -11.76
N LYS A 337 -10.87 26.88 -11.87
CA LYS A 337 -11.51 27.14 -13.17
C LYS A 337 -10.86 28.26 -13.96
N ALA A 338 -10.33 29.27 -13.29
CA ALA A 338 -9.62 30.36 -13.95
C ALA A 338 -8.26 29.91 -14.55
N LEU A 339 -7.64 28.81 -14.03
CA LEU A 339 -6.40 28.25 -14.58
C LEU A 339 -6.64 27.48 -15.88
N TYR A 340 -7.71 26.71 -15.97
CA TYR A 340 -7.92 25.71 -17.03
C TYR A 340 -9.09 26.04 -17.98
N GLY A 341 -9.98 26.94 -17.61
CA GLY A 341 -11.09 27.37 -18.48
C GLY A 341 -12.00 26.21 -18.93
N ASP A 342 -12.11 26.07 -20.26
CA ASP A 342 -12.99 25.09 -20.89
C ASP A 342 -12.33 23.68 -21.01
N GLU A 343 -11.08 23.50 -20.59
CA GLU A 343 -10.37 22.20 -20.60
C GLU A 343 -10.82 21.28 -19.47
N ILE A 344 -11.62 21.78 -18.54
CA ILE A 344 -12.15 21.02 -17.42
C ILE A 344 -13.27 20.10 -17.88
N MET A 345 -13.16 18.82 -17.52
CA MET A 345 -14.22 17.82 -17.66
C MET A 345 -14.62 17.30 -16.28
N GLY A 346 -15.92 17.14 -16.01
CA GLY A 346 -16.36 16.57 -14.73
C GLY A 346 -17.69 17.13 -14.26
N ASN A 347 -17.91 17.05 -12.95
CA ASN A 347 -19.10 17.51 -12.24
C ASN A 347 -18.72 18.45 -11.09
N ASP A 348 -19.65 18.74 -10.17
CA ASP A 348 -19.44 19.75 -9.14
C ASP A 348 -18.31 19.41 -8.16
N ASP A 349 -18.09 18.12 -7.86
CA ASP A 349 -17.15 17.63 -6.84
C ASP A 349 -15.88 16.94 -7.40
N TYR A 350 -15.81 16.76 -8.74
CA TYR A 350 -14.70 16.08 -9.39
C TYR A 350 -14.43 16.64 -10.77
N TRP A 351 -13.19 17.10 -10.99
CA TRP A 351 -12.72 17.62 -12.28
C TRP A 351 -11.53 16.84 -12.79
N GLN A 352 -11.49 16.68 -14.13
CA GLN A 352 -10.33 16.18 -14.86
C GLN A 352 -9.83 17.26 -15.80
N VAL A 353 -8.49 17.39 -15.87
CA VAL A 353 -7.81 18.24 -16.83
C VAL A 353 -6.72 17.43 -17.50
N PHE A 354 -6.70 17.42 -18.83
CA PHE A 354 -5.66 16.75 -19.62
C PHE A 354 -4.71 17.79 -20.17
N LEU A 355 -3.42 17.68 -19.77
CA LEU A 355 -2.34 18.47 -20.29
C LEU A 355 -1.44 17.59 -21.18
N ASP A 356 -0.48 18.21 -21.88
CA ASP A 356 0.41 17.48 -22.80
C ASP A 356 1.24 16.39 -22.11
N ASP A 357 1.61 16.58 -20.85
CA ASP A 357 2.52 15.74 -20.07
C ASP A 357 1.86 15.01 -18.89
N ALA A 358 0.58 15.34 -18.57
CA ALA A 358 -0.08 14.76 -17.41
C ALA A 358 -1.60 14.90 -17.45
N LYS A 359 -2.28 14.02 -16.72
CA LYS A 359 -3.69 14.15 -16.35
C LYS A 359 -3.80 14.58 -14.90
N TYR A 360 -4.65 15.56 -14.62
CA TYR A 360 -4.98 16.04 -13.29
C TYR A 360 -6.39 15.56 -12.93
N ASP A 361 -6.53 14.94 -11.78
CA ASP A 361 -7.81 14.63 -11.14
C ASP A 361 -7.90 15.50 -9.87
N LEU A 362 -8.92 16.34 -9.81
CA LEU A 362 -9.12 17.32 -8.76
C LEU A 362 -10.44 17.00 -8.04
N TYR A 363 -10.38 16.84 -6.72
CA TYR A 363 -11.52 16.48 -5.89
C TYR A 363 -11.87 17.63 -4.97
N PHE A 364 -13.15 18.01 -4.97
CA PHE A 364 -13.65 19.16 -4.22
C PHE A 364 -14.61 18.73 -3.12
N VAL A 365 -14.60 19.47 -2.03
CA VAL A 365 -15.59 19.37 -0.95
C VAL A 365 -16.28 20.71 -0.75
N GLU A 366 -17.56 20.66 -0.41
CA GLU A 366 -18.34 21.85 -0.11
C GLU A 366 -18.03 22.30 1.33
N ASN A 367 -17.66 23.55 1.51
CA ASN A 367 -17.50 24.16 2.83
C ASN A 367 -18.82 24.67 3.41
N ASP A 368 -18.81 25.22 4.62
CA ASP A 368 -19.99 25.68 5.36
C ASP A 368 -20.79 26.78 4.64
N ASP A 369 -20.19 27.55 3.74
CA ASP A 369 -20.86 28.61 2.97
C ASP A 369 -21.33 28.19 1.59
N GLY A 370 -21.15 26.91 1.23
CA GLY A 370 -21.54 26.33 -0.05
C GLY A 370 -20.51 26.51 -1.17
N THR A 371 -19.29 26.93 -0.84
CA THR A 371 -18.20 27.04 -1.82
C THR A 371 -17.48 25.69 -1.96
N MET A 372 -17.27 25.25 -3.21
CA MET A 372 -16.49 24.05 -3.51
C MET A 372 -14.99 24.36 -3.39
N MET A 373 -14.30 23.62 -2.51
CA MET A 373 -12.90 23.80 -2.16
C MET A 373 -12.10 22.55 -2.54
N LEU A 374 -10.91 22.75 -3.13
CA LEU A 374 -10.01 21.64 -3.52
C LEU A 374 -9.49 20.94 -2.26
N ALA A 375 -9.82 19.65 -2.13
CA ALA A 375 -9.43 18.81 -1.01
C ALA A 375 -8.28 17.84 -1.38
N GLU A 376 -8.34 17.26 -2.58
CA GLU A 376 -7.38 16.27 -3.04
C GLU A 376 -6.98 16.55 -4.49
N LEU A 377 -5.72 16.26 -4.81
CA LEU A 377 -5.14 16.39 -6.15
C LEU A 377 -4.42 15.09 -6.50
N GLU A 378 -4.72 14.54 -7.66
CA GLU A 378 -3.97 13.44 -8.24
C GLU A 378 -3.42 13.84 -9.61
N ILE A 379 -2.17 13.49 -9.90
CA ILE A 379 -1.50 13.76 -11.16
C ILE A 379 -0.92 12.47 -11.70
N GLU A 380 -1.38 12.04 -12.85
CA GLU A 380 -0.84 10.91 -13.58
C GLU A 380 0.07 11.44 -14.69
N PHE A 381 1.34 11.04 -14.70
CA PHE A 381 2.34 11.45 -15.69
C PHE A 381 2.35 10.51 -16.89
N PHE A 382 2.58 11.05 -18.12
CA PHE A 382 2.59 10.30 -19.38
C PHE A 382 3.99 10.10 -19.93
#